data_cda94ef1878a980250bb3173d288984b
#
_entry.id   cda94ef1878a980250bb3173d288984b
#
_cell.length_a   1.000
_cell.length_b   1.000
_cell.length_c   1.000
_cell.angle_alpha   90.00
_cell.angle_beta   90.00
_cell.angle_gamma   90.00
#
_symmetry.space_group_name_H-M   'P 1'
#
loop_
_entity.id
_entity.type
_entity.pdbx_description
1 polymer ?
#
loop_
_entity_poly.entity_id
_entity_poly.type
_entity_poly.pdbx_seq_one_letter_code
_entity_poly.pdbx_strand_id
1 'polypeptide(L)'
;VKILIKKLKTMKRTFQIVICLMLAFWLGQVEANACTNVIVTKGASKDGSCMVTYSADSHQLYGELYYAPAATWPKGSKMEIYEWDSGRHLGQINQVERTYQTVGNMNEHQLIIAETTFGGRHELANRHGIMDYGSLIYVTLQRARTAREAIAIIDEFLQTYGFPSGGESFSIADKDECWIMEIVGKGEELGAVWVAIRIPDGYISAHANQSRIHKFPLNDPENCLYTPDVISFARSKGYFTGKDEDFSFCDAYAPADWGALRGCEARVWAAFNILGKGTFDADKYLDFAFGHNPDNKMPLYIKPTEKVGVKELADVMRDHFEDTPMDFRYDVGAGPHEIPYRWRPMGFEVDGKAYRYERSIATQQTGFWFVAQSRGWLPDEIGGVIWFGVDDAATSAVTPIYTSITEVPECFRVGNGGMTTYSPTSAFWLFNKVTHFAYLFYNRVEPVLRAEIDAFELGSLKLIKEADAKALKMLQAGNRGQAVASLTEFSAKRSEQLFNRWLELEEFLLVKFIDGNIKQQNEDGTFKDNGSGKGIPARPINDIPRERWLRAIVKDHGEAMKVGK
;
A
#
# COMPACT_ATOMS: atom_id res chain seq x y z
N VAL A 1 10.12 61.85 -11.12
CA VAL A 1 10.25 61.23 -9.81
C VAL A 1 8.94 60.52 -9.41
N LYS A 2 7.75 61.14 -9.39
CA LYS A 2 6.47 60.51 -8.99
C LYS A 2 6.06 59.31 -9.86
N ILE A 3 6.35 59.31 -11.17
CA ILE A 3 6.05 58.20 -12.10
C ILE A 3 6.99 57.03 -11.85
N LEU A 4 8.26 57.27 -11.53
CA LEU A 4 9.24 56.22 -11.21
C LEU A 4 8.91 55.49 -9.90
N ILE A 5 8.49 56.24 -8.89
CA ILE A 5 8.05 55.70 -7.59
C ILE A 5 6.79 54.83 -7.74
N LYS A 6 5.85 55.23 -8.61
CA LYS A 6 4.63 54.44 -8.90
C LYS A 6 4.97 53.15 -9.63
N LYS A 7 5.88 53.16 -10.61
CA LYS A 7 6.38 51.93 -11.28
C LYS A 7 7.11 50.99 -10.33
N LEU A 8 7.96 51.51 -9.45
CA LEU A 8 8.67 50.71 -8.43
C LEU A 8 7.71 50.06 -7.40
N LYS A 9 6.66 50.78 -6.98
CA LYS A 9 5.62 50.20 -6.09
C LYS A 9 4.81 49.11 -6.78
N THR A 10 4.48 49.25 -8.05
CA THR A 10 3.77 48.24 -8.84
C THR A 10 4.65 47.00 -9.06
N MET A 11 5.92 47.17 -9.44
CA MET A 11 6.87 46.06 -9.57
C MET A 11 7.08 45.31 -8.25
N LYS A 12 7.20 45.99 -7.09
CA LYS A 12 7.29 45.32 -5.78
C LYS A 12 6.02 44.50 -5.46
N ARG A 13 4.84 45.04 -5.76
CA ARG A 13 3.57 44.35 -5.55
C ARG A 13 3.45 43.12 -6.46
N THR A 14 3.80 43.22 -7.74
CA THR A 14 3.82 42.10 -8.68
C THR A 14 4.82 41.06 -8.27
N PHE A 15 6.03 41.44 -7.80
CA PHE A 15 7.04 40.53 -7.32
C PHE A 15 6.63 39.83 -6.02
N GLN A 16 5.94 40.51 -5.10
CA GLN A 16 5.36 39.89 -3.90
C GLN A 16 4.24 38.92 -4.23
N ILE A 17 3.37 39.22 -5.18
CA ILE A 17 2.30 38.35 -5.65
C ILE A 17 2.90 37.09 -6.33
N VAL A 18 3.94 37.25 -7.15
CA VAL A 18 4.63 36.13 -7.79
C VAL A 18 5.36 35.25 -6.75
N ILE A 19 6.00 35.86 -5.74
CA ILE A 19 6.61 35.09 -4.63
C ILE A 19 5.53 34.37 -3.79
N CYS A 20 4.41 35.03 -3.49
CA CYS A 20 3.29 34.37 -2.78
C CYS A 20 2.65 33.25 -3.61
N LEU A 21 2.54 33.41 -4.92
CA LEU A 21 2.05 32.35 -5.82
C LEU A 21 3.08 31.20 -5.94
N MET A 22 4.38 31.49 -6.03
CA MET A 22 5.42 30.45 -6.01
C MET A 22 5.50 29.75 -4.66
N LEU A 23 5.37 30.45 -3.53
CA LEU A 23 5.29 29.85 -2.19
C LEU A 23 4.01 29.04 -2.01
N ALA A 24 2.87 29.48 -2.53
CA ALA A 24 1.63 28.69 -2.53
C ALA A 24 1.74 27.45 -3.42
N PHE A 25 2.48 27.52 -4.53
CA PHE A 25 2.77 26.38 -5.40
C PHE A 25 3.75 25.39 -4.75
N TRP A 26 4.70 25.89 -3.93
CA TRP A 26 5.64 25.05 -3.15
C TRP A 26 4.99 24.43 -1.90
N LEU A 27 4.01 25.10 -1.30
CA LEU A 27 3.25 24.59 -0.14
C LEU A 27 2.14 23.61 -0.55
N GLY A 28 1.82 23.50 -1.83
CA GLY A 28 0.80 22.56 -2.36
C GLY A 28 1.31 21.18 -2.78
N GLN A 29 2.60 20.92 -2.68
CA GLN A 29 3.17 19.58 -2.90
C GLN A 29 3.40 18.86 -1.57
N VAL A 30 2.36 18.60 -0.81
CA VAL A 30 2.37 17.46 0.12
C VAL A 30 2.39 16.23 -0.80
N GLU A 31 3.55 15.60 -0.93
CA GLU A 31 3.63 14.25 -1.47
C GLU A 31 2.79 13.38 -0.53
N ALA A 32 1.56 13.12 -0.92
CA ALA A 32 0.69 12.24 -0.16
C ALA A 32 1.37 10.86 -0.14
N ASN A 33 1.75 10.38 1.03
CA ASN A 33 2.01 8.98 1.26
C ASN A 33 0.80 8.23 0.70
N ALA A 34 1.04 7.32 -0.21
CA ALA A 34 -0.03 6.71 -0.98
C ALA A 34 -0.05 5.21 -0.72
N CYS A 35 -1.05 4.74 0.00
CA CYS A 35 -1.22 3.36 0.41
C CYS A 35 -2.40 2.72 -0.34
N THR A 36 -2.46 1.38 -0.41
CA THR A 36 -3.60 0.66 -0.99
C THR A 36 -3.91 -0.57 -0.15
N ASN A 37 -5.18 -0.73 0.22
CA ASN A 37 -5.67 -1.87 0.96
C ASN A 37 -6.79 -2.57 0.21
N VAL A 38 -6.78 -3.92 0.28
CA VAL A 38 -7.91 -4.78 -0.11
C VAL A 38 -8.27 -5.65 1.08
N ILE A 39 -9.56 -5.78 1.35
CA ILE A 39 -10.13 -6.56 2.44
C ILE A 39 -10.90 -7.74 1.85
N VAL A 40 -10.68 -8.94 2.37
CA VAL A 40 -11.41 -10.15 2.00
C VAL A 40 -11.97 -10.80 3.26
N THR A 41 -13.30 -10.90 3.33
CA THR A 41 -13.96 -11.59 4.45
C THR A 41 -13.86 -13.11 4.30
N LYS A 42 -14.05 -13.84 5.39
CA LYS A 42 -13.88 -15.30 5.38
C LYS A 42 -14.79 -16.02 4.37
N GLY A 43 -16.01 -15.55 4.17
CA GLY A 43 -16.93 -16.10 3.17
C GLY A 43 -16.52 -15.81 1.73
N ALA A 44 -15.68 -14.81 1.48
CA ALA A 44 -15.12 -14.47 0.19
C ALA A 44 -13.77 -15.15 -0.08
N SER A 45 -13.11 -15.70 0.96
CA SER A 45 -11.78 -16.29 0.82
C SER A 45 -11.83 -17.77 0.42
N LYS A 46 -10.75 -18.27 -0.19
CA LYS A 46 -10.61 -19.67 -0.64
C LYS A 46 -10.56 -20.68 0.50
N ASP A 47 -10.03 -20.25 1.65
CA ASP A 47 -9.77 -21.13 2.80
C ASP A 47 -10.56 -20.75 4.06
N GLY A 48 -11.38 -19.70 4.00
CA GLY A 48 -12.17 -19.24 5.13
C GLY A 48 -11.42 -18.29 6.08
N SER A 49 -10.26 -17.78 5.69
CA SER A 49 -9.54 -16.73 6.42
C SER A 49 -10.09 -15.34 6.16
N CYS A 50 -9.96 -14.42 7.11
CA CYS A 50 -10.03 -12.99 6.84
C CYS A 50 -8.65 -12.53 6.36
N MET A 51 -8.60 -11.71 5.30
CA MET A 51 -7.34 -11.21 4.76
C MET A 51 -7.40 -9.70 4.50
N VAL A 52 -6.26 -9.05 4.69
CA VAL A 52 -6.06 -7.63 4.40
C VAL A 52 -4.72 -7.46 3.70
N THR A 53 -4.70 -6.69 2.60
CA THR A 53 -3.45 -6.24 2.00
C THR A 53 -3.09 -4.85 2.48
N TYR A 54 -1.82 -4.50 2.35
CA TYR A 54 -1.32 -3.16 2.54
C TYR A 54 -0.08 -2.92 1.68
N SER A 55 0.01 -1.78 1.03
CA SER A 55 1.26 -1.23 0.52
C SER A 55 1.53 0.10 1.19
N ALA A 56 2.71 0.22 1.79
CA ALA A 56 3.17 1.45 2.44
C ALA A 56 4.03 2.23 1.44
N ASP A 57 3.43 3.21 0.76
CA ASP A 57 4.02 3.87 -0.39
C ASP A 57 4.53 5.27 -0.03
N SER A 58 5.81 5.39 0.22
CA SER A 58 6.47 6.66 0.55
C SER A 58 7.94 6.65 0.12
N HIS A 59 8.42 7.73 -0.50
CA HIS A 59 9.84 7.88 -0.83
C HIS A 59 10.77 7.99 0.39
N GLN A 60 10.24 8.11 1.58
CA GLN A 60 10.99 8.20 2.83
C GLN A 60 10.98 6.89 3.63
N LEU A 61 10.12 5.94 3.28
CA LEU A 61 9.91 4.72 4.03
C LEU A 61 10.86 3.62 3.60
N TYR A 62 11.64 3.11 4.55
CA TYR A 62 12.51 1.94 4.37
C TYR A 62 11.72 0.65 4.60
N GLY A 63 11.87 -0.32 3.71
CA GLY A 63 11.18 -1.60 3.80
C GLY A 63 11.82 -2.54 4.81
N GLU A 64 11.23 -2.61 5.99
CA GLU A 64 11.66 -3.49 7.08
C GLU A 64 10.44 -4.04 7.84
N LEU A 65 10.61 -5.17 8.55
CA LEU A 65 9.52 -5.81 9.30
C LEU A 65 9.60 -5.42 10.77
N TYR A 66 8.65 -4.64 11.23
CA TYR A 66 8.56 -4.23 12.64
C TYR A 66 8.18 -5.43 13.52
N TYR A 67 8.80 -5.48 14.69
CA TYR A 67 8.59 -6.54 15.66
C TYR A 67 8.63 -5.98 17.08
N ALA A 68 7.59 -6.28 17.85
CA ALA A 68 7.57 -6.00 19.27
C ALA A 68 7.17 -7.27 20.02
N PRO A 69 8.02 -7.84 20.89
CA PRO A 69 7.67 -9.00 21.69
C PRO A 69 6.60 -8.66 22.73
N ALA A 70 5.81 -9.64 23.14
CA ALA A 70 4.93 -9.51 24.29
C ALA A 70 5.75 -9.13 25.54
N ALA A 71 5.24 -8.18 26.33
CA ALA A 71 5.95 -7.68 27.50
C ALA A 71 5.02 -7.40 28.67
N THR A 72 5.60 -7.35 29.86
CA THR A 72 4.91 -6.92 31.10
C THR A 72 5.58 -5.65 31.61
N TRP A 73 4.79 -4.66 31.93
CA TRP A 73 5.21 -3.33 32.34
C TRP A 73 4.79 -3.04 33.78
N PRO A 74 5.62 -2.35 34.57
CA PRO A 74 5.23 -1.90 35.90
C PRO A 74 3.96 -1.03 35.85
N LYS A 75 3.13 -1.15 36.87
CA LYS A 75 1.92 -0.31 37.00
C LYS A 75 2.28 1.17 36.98
N GLY A 76 1.57 1.96 36.18
CA GLY A 76 1.80 3.40 36.03
C GLY A 76 2.94 3.77 35.07
N SER A 77 3.52 2.81 34.35
CA SER A 77 4.48 3.08 33.27
C SER A 77 3.89 4.00 32.22
N LYS A 78 4.75 4.77 31.55
CA LYS A 78 4.40 5.59 30.40
C LYS A 78 5.02 5.04 29.14
N MET A 79 4.41 5.31 28.01
CA MET A 79 4.92 5.00 26.67
C MET A 79 5.13 6.30 25.92
N GLU A 80 6.32 6.50 25.38
CA GLU A 80 6.64 7.64 24.50
C GLU A 80 6.01 7.41 23.13
N ILE A 81 5.41 8.45 22.58
CA ILE A 81 4.80 8.44 21.24
C ILE A 81 5.62 9.31 20.31
N TYR A 82 6.00 8.74 19.19
CA TYR A 82 6.72 9.40 18.11
C TYR A 82 5.90 9.33 16.84
N GLU A 83 5.87 10.43 16.09
CA GLU A 83 5.25 10.46 14.77
C GLU A 83 5.94 9.47 13.84
N TRP A 84 5.17 8.61 13.23
CA TRP A 84 5.67 7.47 12.47
C TRP A 84 6.60 7.89 11.31
N ASP A 85 6.17 8.88 10.50
CA ASP A 85 6.90 9.29 9.30
C ASP A 85 8.16 10.09 9.59
N SER A 86 8.18 10.89 10.64
CA SER A 86 9.27 11.84 10.93
C SER A 86 10.13 11.47 12.14
N GLY A 87 9.67 10.54 12.99
CA GLY A 87 10.31 10.23 14.27
C GLY A 87 10.22 11.38 15.29
N ARG A 88 9.42 12.41 15.04
CA ARG A 88 9.22 13.53 15.95
C ARG A 88 8.48 13.08 17.21
N HIS A 89 9.01 13.41 18.38
CA HIS A 89 8.33 13.13 19.65
C HIS A 89 7.02 13.91 19.75
N LEU A 90 5.91 13.21 19.99
CA LEU A 90 4.57 13.78 20.10
C LEU A 90 4.10 13.92 21.55
N GLY A 91 4.49 13.01 22.44
CA GLY A 91 4.06 13.01 23.83
C GLY A 91 4.13 11.64 24.49
N GLN A 92 3.35 11.46 25.55
CA GLN A 92 3.30 10.21 26.32
C GLN A 92 1.86 9.75 26.52
N ILE A 93 1.66 8.43 26.51
CA ILE A 93 0.40 7.80 26.91
C ILE A 93 0.62 6.87 28.11
N ASN A 94 -0.47 6.46 28.76
CA ASN A 94 -0.40 5.41 29.79
C ASN A 94 -0.08 4.06 29.14
N GLN A 95 0.92 3.35 29.69
CA GLN A 95 1.21 1.99 29.28
C GLN A 95 0.33 1.00 30.04
N VAL A 96 -0.16 -0.03 29.32
CA VAL A 96 -0.87 -1.15 29.95
C VAL A 96 0.11 -2.09 30.64
N GLU A 97 -0.34 -2.86 31.65
CA GLU A 97 0.53 -3.79 32.38
C GLU A 97 1.04 -4.95 31.50
N ARG A 98 0.31 -5.31 30.46
CA ARG A 98 0.70 -6.36 29.50
C ARG A 98 0.44 -5.90 28.07
N THR A 99 1.46 -6.02 27.21
CA THR A 99 1.36 -5.83 25.77
C THR A 99 1.47 -7.15 25.04
N TYR A 100 0.73 -7.27 23.92
CA TYR A 100 0.79 -8.43 23.04
C TYR A 100 1.96 -8.32 22.06
N GLN A 101 2.44 -9.46 21.58
CA GLN A 101 3.42 -9.52 20.51
C GLN A 101 2.81 -9.02 19.20
N THR A 102 3.59 -8.22 18.47
CA THR A 102 3.24 -7.77 17.12
C THR A 102 4.34 -8.12 16.13
N VAL A 103 3.95 -8.54 14.93
CA VAL A 103 4.82 -8.78 13.78
C VAL A 103 4.23 -8.00 12.61
N GLY A 104 4.90 -6.93 12.19
CA GLY A 104 4.34 -5.97 11.25
C GLY A 104 2.97 -5.47 11.73
N ASN A 105 2.00 -5.49 10.84
CA ASN A 105 0.65 -5.01 11.06
C ASN A 105 -0.32 -6.07 11.64
N MET A 106 0.22 -7.09 12.30
CA MET A 106 -0.58 -8.16 12.88
C MET A 106 -0.05 -8.57 14.26
N ASN A 107 -0.94 -9.01 15.17
CA ASN A 107 -0.55 -9.45 16.50
C ASN A 107 -0.70 -10.96 16.74
N GLU A 108 -0.27 -11.43 17.92
CA GLU A 108 -0.33 -12.84 18.31
C GLU A 108 -1.75 -13.41 18.43
N HIS A 109 -2.79 -12.59 18.41
CA HIS A 109 -4.21 -12.98 18.42
C HIS A 109 -4.84 -12.99 17.01
N GLN A 110 -4.04 -12.84 15.97
CA GLN A 110 -4.45 -12.77 14.57
C GLN A 110 -5.25 -11.49 14.21
N LEU A 111 -5.19 -10.45 15.02
CA LEU A 111 -5.75 -9.15 14.70
C LEU A 111 -4.84 -8.43 13.69
N ILE A 112 -5.42 -7.89 12.64
CA ILE A 112 -4.77 -7.15 11.56
C ILE A 112 -5.25 -5.71 11.57
N ILE A 113 -4.34 -4.74 11.47
CA ILE A 113 -4.67 -3.33 11.27
C ILE A 113 -3.76 -2.78 10.16
N ALA A 114 -4.37 -2.31 9.08
CA ALA A 114 -3.70 -1.62 7.98
C ALA A 114 -4.43 -0.31 7.67
N GLU A 115 -3.82 0.59 6.90
CA GLU A 115 -4.36 1.93 6.72
C GLU A 115 -4.20 2.48 5.30
N THR A 116 -4.91 3.58 5.03
CA THR A 116 -4.58 4.54 3.99
C THR A 116 -4.94 5.95 4.46
N THR A 117 -3.94 6.82 4.56
CA THR A 117 -4.15 8.24 4.87
C THR A 117 -4.89 8.94 3.74
N PHE A 118 -5.92 9.71 4.03
CA PHE A 118 -6.61 10.55 3.06
C PHE A 118 -6.57 12.04 3.42
N GLY A 119 -6.69 12.89 2.41
CA GLY A 119 -6.83 14.33 2.61
C GLY A 119 -8.24 14.68 3.06
N GLY A 120 -8.43 14.86 4.38
CA GLY A 120 -9.65 15.46 4.93
C GLY A 120 -9.62 16.99 4.81
N ARG A 121 -10.55 17.64 5.51
CA ARG A 121 -10.53 19.11 5.63
C ARG A 121 -9.34 19.53 6.50
N HIS A 122 -8.42 20.33 5.95
CA HIS A 122 -7.17 20.73 6.61
C HIS A 122 -7.37 21.39 7.98
N GLU A 123 -8.46 22.13 8.16
CA GLU A 123 -8.82 22.77 9.41
C GLU A 123 -9.22 21.80 10.54
N LEU A 124 -9.44 20.52 10.20
CA LEU A 124 -9.78 19.48 11.17
C LEU A 124 -8.57 18.70 11.71
N ALA A 125 -7.39 18.87 11.14
CA ALA A 125 -6.17 18.30 11.69
C ALA A 125 -5.86 18.94 13.07
N ASN A 126 -5.78 18.14 14.12
CA ASN A 126 -5.46 18.62 15.46
C ASN A 126 -3.95 18.66 15.68
N ARG A 127 -3.34 19.84 15.57
CA ARG A 127 -1.89 20.03 15.73
C ARG A 127 -1.34 19.66 17.12
N HIS A 128 -2.21 19.50 18.11
CA HIS A 128 -1.87 19.10 19.48
C HIS A 128 -2.16 17.62 19.74
N GLY A 129 -2.75 16.91 18.78
CA GLY A 129 -2.96 15.47 18.86
C GLY A 129 -1.63 14.73 18.88
N ILE A 130 -1.58 13.62 19.62
CA ILE A 130 -0.36 12.81 19.76
C ILE A 130 -0.51 11.39 19.23
N MET A 131 -1.70 10.98 18.81
CA MET A 131 -1.94 9.65 18.25
C MET A 131 -2.03 9.74 16.72
N ASP A 132 -0.88 9.66 16.05
CA ASP A 132 -0.80 9.54 14.59
C ASP A 132 -1.23 8.14 14.12
N TYR A 133 -1.36 7.95 12.80
CA TYR A 133 -1.85 6.70 12.23
C TYR A 133 -1.00 5.48 12.63
N GLY A 134 0.32 5.60 12.59
CA GLY A 134 1.24 4.51 12.95
C GLY A 134 1.14 4.16 14.42
N SER A 135 1.08 5.16 15.32
CA SER A 135 0.86 4.93 16.74
C SER A 135 -0.49 4.26 16.99
N LEU A 136 -1.57 4.68 16.29
CA LEU A 136 -2.88 4.04 16.38
C LEU A 136 -2.82 2.56 15.96
N ILE A 137 -2.08 2.21 14.92
CA ILE A 137 -1.91 0.81 14.49
C ILE A 137 -1.16 0.01 15.57
N TYR A 138 0.10 0.39 15.82
CA TYR A 138 1.00 -0.49 16.58
C TYR A 138 0.68 -0.53 18.07
N VAL A 139 0.21 0.58 18.65
CA VAL A 139 -0.20 0.59 20.06
C VAL A 139 -1.51 -0.16 20.27
N THR A 140 -2.45 -0.08 19.32
CA THR A 140 -3.71 -0.84 19.37
C THR A 140 -3.46 -2.34 19.22
N LEU A 141 -2.59 -2.75 18.27
CA LEU A 141 -2.21 -4.16 18.10
C LEU A 141 -1.61 -4.76 19.36
N GLN A 142 -0.88 -3.97 20.17
CA GLN A 142 -0.33 -4.42 21.44
C GLN A 142 -1.38 -4.59 22.55
N ARG A 143 -2.64 -4.19 22.35
CA ARG A 143 -3.67 -4.09 23.39
C ARG A 143 -4.98 -4.79 23.07
N ALA A 144 -5.32 -4.94 21.80
CA ALA A 144 -6.57 -5.52 21.32
C ALA A 144 -6.39 -6.98 20.86
N ARG A 145 -7.44 -7.79 21.00
CA ARG A 145 -7.52 -9.18 20.54
C ARG A 145 -8.46 -9.34 19.35
N THR A 146 -9.44 -8.46 19.24
CA THR A 146 -10.49 -8.53 18.23
C THR A 146 -10.63 -7.19 17.51
N ALA A 147 -11.26 -7.21 16.36
CA ALA A 147 -11.52 -6.00 15.57
C ALA A 147 -12.37 -4.98 16.36
N ARG A 148 -13.36 -5.44 17.13
CA ARG A 148 -14.21 -4.56 17.95
C ARG A 148 -13.45 -3.96 19.14
N GLU A 149 -12.59 -4.73 19.80
CA GLU A 149 -11.68 -4.21 20.83
C GLU A 149 -10.73 -3.16 20.23
N ALA A 150 -10.21 -3.39 19.03
CA ALA A 150 -9.36 -2.43 18.34
C ALA A 150 -10.08 -1.10 18.06
N ILE A 151 -11.30 -1.15 17.52
CA ILE A 151 -12.12 0.05 17.28
C ILE A 151 -12.37 0.82 18.59
N ALA A 152 -12.70 0.12 19.67
CA ALA A 152 -12.93 0.76 20.97
C ALA A 152 -11.67 1.41 21.56
N ILE A 153 -10.50 0.77 21.42
CA ILE A 153 -9.21 1.31 21.87
C ILE A 153 -8.78 2.50 21.01
N ILE A 154 -8.97 2.44 19.70
CA ILE A 154 -8.71 3.55 18.78
C ILE A 154 -9.59 4.75 19.19
N ASP A 155 -10.90 4.55 19.45
CA ASP A 155 -11.78 5.61 19.93
C ASP A 155 -11.27 6.22 21.24
N GLU A 156 -10.92 5.40 22.24
CA GLU A 156 -10.35 5.87 23.52
C GLU A 156 -9.13 6.76 23.29
N PHE A 157 -8.21 6.35 22.41
CA PHE A 157 -7.01 7.11 22.09
C PHE A 157 -7.34 8.44 21.40
N LEU A 158 -8.23 8.40 20.41
CA LEU A 158 -8.66 9.58 19.69
C LEU A 158 -9.31 10.61 20.59
N GLN A 159 -10.24 10.18 21.47
CA GLN A 159 -10.95 11.08 22.36
C GLN A 159 -10.05 11.62 23.49
N THR A 160 -9.06 10.84 23.93
CA THR A 160 -8.15 11.22 25.03
C THR A 160 -6.96 12.04 24.56
N TYR A 161 -6.39 11.73 23.40
CA TYR A 161 -5.11 12.25 22.98
C TYR A 161 -5.15 13.02 21.65
N GLY A 162 -6.28 13.01 20.93
CA GLY A 162 -6.47 13.71 19.66
C GLY A 162 -5.73 13.08 18.49
N PHE A 163 -6.12 13.47 17.27
CA PHE A 163 -5.60 12.97 15.99
C PHE A 163 -4.97 14.10 15.18
N PRO A 164 -3.64 14.07 14.91
CA PRO A 164 -2.93 15.20 14.31
C PRO A 164 -3.02 15.24 12.78
N SER A 165 -3.52 14.20 12.13
CA SER A 165 -3.57 14.07 10.67
C SER A 165 -4.89 14.61 10.07
N GLY A 166 -4.96 14.71 8.74
CA GLY A 166 -6.16 15.18 8.02
C GLY A 166 -7.30 14.17 8.05
N GLY A 167 -7.00 12.91 7.79
CA GLY A 167 -7.96 11.81 7.82
C GLY A 167 -7.28 10.47 7.61
N GLU A 168 -7.93 9.39 8.06
CA GLU A 168 -7.40 8.03 8.02
C GLU A 168 -8.50 7.01 7.75
N SER A 169 -8.20 6.03 6.87
CA SER A 169 -9.01 4.83 6.69
C SER A 169 -8.24 3.63 7.20
N PHE A 170 -8.78 2.93 8.21
CA PHE A 170 -8.23 1.67 8.70
C PHE A 170 -8.99 0.47 8.14
N SER A 171 -8.24 -0.55 7.71
CA SER A 171 -8.71 -1.92 7.54
C SER A 171 -8.42 -2.67 8.83
N ILE A 172 -9.46 -3.11 9.54
CA ILE A 172 -9.32 -3.84 10.80
C ILE A 172 -9.97 -5.21 10.62
N ALA A 173 -9.21 -6.29 10.81
CA ALA A 173 -9.74 -7.63 10.66
C ALA A 173 -9.21 -8.57 11.76
N ASP A 174 -10.06 -9.50 12.15
CA ASP A 174 -9.72 -10.60 13.04
C ASP A 174 -10.12 -11.96 12.42
N LYS A 175 -10.25 -12.99 13.24
CA LYS A 175 -10.62 -14.34 12.82
C LYS A 175 -12.01 -14.45 12.20
N ASP A 176 -12.90 -13.50 12.49
CA ASP A 176 -14.32 -13.61 12.24
C ASP A 176 -14.90 -12.48 11.41
N GLU A 177 -14.38 -11.27 11.54
CA GLU A 177 -14.96 -10.09 10.89
C GLU A 177 -13.90 -9.11 10.38
N CYS A 178 -14.32 -8.33 9.37
CA CYS A 178 -13.51 -7.29 8.75
C CYS A 178 -14.28 -5.97 8.77
N TRP A 179 -13.56 -4.87 9.05
CA TRP A 179 -14.11 -3.53 9.18
C TRP A 179 -13.30 -2.52 8.37
N ILE A 180 -13.96 -1.49 7.86
CA ILE A 180 -13.34 -0.22 7.46
C ILE A 180 -13.73 0.81 8.51
N MET A 181 -12.75 1.53 9.08
CA MET A 181 -12.96 2.64 10.00
C MET A 181 -12.34 3.90 9.43
N GLU A 182 -13.12 4.96 9.26
CA GLU A 182 -12.67 6.25 8.75
C GLU A 182 -12.73 7.31 9.85
N ILE A 183 -11.65 8.10 9.98
CA ILE A 183 -11.40 9.00 11.09
C ILE A 183 -11.03 10.37 10.57
N VAL A 184 -11.52 11.43 11.22
CA VAL A 184 -11.11 12.82 11.00
C VAL A 184 -11.00 13.53 12.34
N GLY A 185 -9.98 14.35 12.53
CA GLY A 185 -9.81 15.16 13.74
C GLY A 185 -10.90 16.23 13.89
N LYS A 186 -10.87 16.92 15.03
CA LYS A 186 -11.82 18.02 15.37
C LYS A 186 -11.19 19.42 15.32
N GLY A 187 -10.01 19.56 14.71
CA GLY A 187 -9.26 20.81 14.64
C GLY A 187 -8.70 21.21 16.00
N GLU A 188 -9.05 22.39 16.49
CA GLU A 188 -8.60 22.86 17.81
C GLU A 188 -9.28 22.14 18.99
N GLU A 189 -10.38 21.43 18.74
CA GLU A 189 -11.07 20.63 19.77
C GLU A 189 -10.36 19.28 19.94
N LEU A 190 -10.26 18.81 21.17
CA LEU A 190 -9.72 17.48 21.46
C LEU A 190 -10.67 16.40 20.93
N GLY A 191 -10.13 15.30 20.45
CA GLY A 191 -10.90 14.16 19.96
C GLY A 191 -10.90 14.06 18.43
N ALA A 192 -11.73 13.14 17.95
CA ALA A 192 -11.98 12.91 16.55
C ALA A 192 -13.43 12.49 16.32
N VAL A 193 -13.91 12.61 15.09
CA VAL A 193 -15.12 11.95 14.61
C VAL A 193 -14.74 10.80 13.71
N TRP A 194 -15.48 9.70 13.82
CA TRP A 194 -15.21 8.51 13.02
C TRP A 194 -16.48 7.71 12.76
N VAL A 195 -16.41 6.85 11.75
CA VAL A 195 -17.41 5.83 11.42
C VAL A 195 -16.70 4.54 11.04
N ALA A 196 -17.20 3.39 11.50
CA ALA A 196 -16.69 2.07 11.15
C ALA A 196 -17.84 1.21 10.60
N ILE A 197 -17.60 0.57 9.44
CA ILE A 197 -18.54 -0.31 8.76
C ILE A 197 -17.96 -1.72 8.71
N ARG A 198 -18.73 -2.70 9.19
CA ARG A 198 -18.42 -4.11 9.01
C ARG A 198 -18.68 -4.52 7.56
N ILE A 199 -17.70 -5.14 6.94
CA ILE A 199 -17.87 -5.68 5.58
C ILE A 199 -18.67 -6.99 5.70
N PRO A 200 -19.80 -7.12 5.00
CA PRO A 200 -20.62 -8.32 5.05
C PRO A 200 -19.83 -9.57 4.64
N ASP A 201 -20.08 -10.70 5.31
CA ASP A 201 -19.41 -11.94 4.97
C ASP A 201 -19.72 -12.38 3.53
N GLY A 202 -18.72 -12.86 2.82
CA GLY A 202 -18.80 -13.18 1.39
C GLY A 202 -18.51 -12.00 0.45
N TYR A 203 -18.09 -10.84 1.00
CA TYR A 203 -17.74 -9.65 0.22
C TYR A 203 -16.27 -9.28 0.36
N ILE A 204 -15.79 -8.48 -0.59
CA ILE A 204 -14.50 -7.81 -0.57
C ILE A 204 -14.70 -6.30 -0.54
N SER A 205 -13.72 -5.58 -0.03
CA SER A 205 -13.66 -4.12 -0.07
C SER A 205 -12.25 -3.65 -0.36
N ALA A 206 -12.09 -2.38 -0.73
CA ALA A 206 -10.78 -1.76 -0.93
C ALA A 206 -10.86 -0.27 -0.60
N HIS A 207 -9.74 0.33 -0.20
CA HIS A 207 -9.57 1.77 -0.08
C HIS A 207 -8.13 2.18 -0.40
N ALA A 208 -7.97 3.42 -0.86
CA ALA A 208 -6.71 3.91 -1.39
C ALA A 208 -6.63 5.45 -1.29
N ASN A 209 -6.37 5.96 -0.10
CA ASN A 209 -6.16 7.38 0.23
C ASN A 209 -7.35 8.31 -0.09
N GLN A 210 -8.57 7.80 -0.02
CA GLN A 210 -9.81 8.57 -0.07
C GLN A 210 -10.83 7.97 0.89
N SER A 211 -11.56 8.81 1.62
CA SER A 211 -12.73 8.39 2.40
C SER A 211 -13.79 7.83 1.45
N ARG A 212 -14.38 6.69 1.79
CA ARG A 212 -15.36 5.97 0.97
C ARG A 212 -16.68 5.68 1.67
N ILE A 213 -16.76 5.92 2.98
CA ILE A 213 -17.99 5.77 3.72
C ILE A 213 -18.88 6.99 3.45
N HIS A 214 -19.92 6.79 2.65
CA HIS A 214 -20.95 7.77 2.38
C HIS A 214 -22.05 7.68 3.43
N LYS A 215 -23.26 7.27 3.03
CA LYS A 215 -24.36 7.01 3.97
C LYS A 215 -24.12 5.71 4.72
N PHE A 216 -24.48 5.68 5.98
CA PHE A 216 -24.32 4.52 6.83
C PHE A 216 -25.55 4.33 7.76
N PRO A 217 -25.83 3.10 8.24
CA PRO A 217 -26.97 2.85 9.09
C PRO A 217 -26.76 3.45 10.49
N LEU A 218 -27.74 4.23 10.96
CA LEU A 218 -27.68 4.91 12.26
C LEU A 218 -28.15 4.04 13.44
N ASN A 219 -28.81 2.91 13.17
CA ASN A 219 -29.43 2.05 14.17
C ASN A 219 -29.04 0.57 14.01
N ASP A 220 -27.81 0.30 13.62
CA ASP A 220 -27.28 -1.05 13.43
C ASP A 220 -25.91 -1.19 14.11
N PRO A 221 -25.84 -1.27 15.44
CA PRO A 221 -24.57 -1.34 16.17
C PRO A 221 -23.81 -2.65 15.95
N GLU A 222 -24.42 -3.64 15.33
CA GLU A 222 -23.73 -4.86 14.92
C GLU A 222 -22.84 -4.64 13.70
N ASN A 223 -23.27 -3.80 12.76
CA ASN A 223 -22.60 -3.62 11.47
C ASN A 223 -22.07 -2.19 11.25
N CYS A 224 -22.43 -1.24 12.12
CA CYS A 224 -21.97 0.14 12.03
C CYS A 224 -21.75 0.75 13.42
N LEU A 225 -20.54 1.24 13.63
CA LEU A 225 -20.16 1.97 14.84
C LEU A 225 -19.71 3.37 14.44
N TYR A 226 -19.98 4.38 15.28
CA TYR A 226 -19.59 5.76 14.99
C TYR A 226 -19.62 6.62 16.27
N THR A 227 -18.91 7.75 16.25
CA THR A 227 -18.95 8.70 17.37
C THR A 227 -20.34 9.35 17.49
N PRO A 228 -20.89 9.51 18.71
CA PRO A 228 -22.24 10.04 18.90
C PRO A 228 -22.46 11.42 18.27
N ASP A 229 -21.40 12.20 18.13
CA ASP A 229 -21.44 13.56 17.60
C ASP A 229 -21.03 13.68 16.12
N VAL A 230 -20.82 12.57 15.40
CA VAL A 230 -20.36 12.58 13.99
C VAL A 230 -21.22 13.46 13.08
N ILE A 231 -22.53 13.51 13.27
CA ILE A 231 -23.45 14.34 12.48
C ILE A 231 -23.56 15.75 13.04
N SER A 232 -23.73 15.87 14.38
CA SER A 232 -23.88 17.18 15.01
C SER A 232 -22.63 18.04 14.90
N PHE A 233 -21.44 17.45 14.92
CA PHE A 233 -20.18 18.12 14.69
C PHE A 233 -20.10 18.66 13.25
N ALA A 234 -20.47 17.88 12.24
CA ALA A 234 -20.54 18.36 10.85
C ALA A 234 -21.49 19.56 10.69
N ARG A 235 -22.65 19.53 11.37
CA ARG A 235 -23.58 20.64 11.39
C ARG A 235 -23.00 21.89 12.05
N SER A 236 -22.33 21.74 13.19
CA SER A 236 -21.72 22.87 13.91
C SER A 236 -20.65 23.58 13.08
N LYS A 237 -19.95 22.84 12.21
CA LYS A 237 -18.95 23.39 11.27
C LYS A 237 -19.54 23.86 9.94
N GLY A 238 -20.85 23.67 9.71
CA GLY A 238 -21.51 24.05 8.46
C GLY A 238 -21.23 23.10 7.28
N TYR A 239 -20.73 21.90 7.52
CA TYR A 239 -20.42 20.92 6.47
C TYR A 239 -21.64 20.11 6.04
N PHE A 240 -22.70 20.13 6.84
CA PHE A 240 -23.95 19.42 6.58
C PHE A 240 -25.17 20.12 7.18
N THR A 241 -26.28 20.16 6.42
CA THR A 241 -27.53 20.82 6.83
C THR A 241 -28.78 19.95 6.63
N GLY A 242 -28.62 18.73 6.09
CA GLY A 242 -29.74 17.82 5.80
C GLY A 242 -30.29 17.08 7.03
N LYS A 243 -31.16 16.09 6.78
CA LYS A 243 -31.62 15.15 7.80
C LYS A 243 -30.52 14.14 8.11
N ASP A 244 -30.51 13.53 9.31
CA ASP A 244 -29.49 12.56 9.72
C ASP A 244 -29.37 11.39 8.75
N GLU A 245 -30.49 10.89 8.22
CA GLU A 245 -30.57 9.81 7.23
C GLU A 245 -29.88 10.13 5.89
N ASP A 246 -29.64 11.41 5.61
CA ASP A 246 -28.98 11.89 4.39
C ASP A 246 -27.51 12.19 4.61
N PHE A 247 -27.01 12.02 5.83
CA PHE A 247 -25.62 12.31 6.14
C PHE A 247 -24.67 11.36 5.41
N SER A 248 -23.63 11.95 4.80
CA SER A 248 -22.52 11.24 4.16
C SER A 248 -21.23 11.66 4.84
N PHE A 249 -20.53 10.72 5.44
CA PHE A 249 -19.27 11.00 6.13
C PHE A 249 -18.21 11.56 5.16
N CYS A 250 -18.00 10.89 4.03
CA CYS A 250 -17.06 11.32 3.00
C CYS A 250 -17.38 12.75 2.50
N ASP A 251 -18.65 13.00 2.12
CA ASP A 251 -19.02 14.31 1.54
C ASP A 251 -18.90 15.45 2.57
N ALA A 252 -19.14 15.17 3.85
CA ALA A 252 -19.01 16.14 4.92
C ALA A 252 -17.56 16.44 5.29
N TYR A 253 -16.71 15.40 5.43
CA TYR A 253 -15.40 15.52 6.05
C TYR A 253 -14.21 15.41 5.09
N ALA A 254 -14.38 14.71 3.99
CA ALA A 254 -13.32 14.46 3.01
C ALA A 254 -13.88 14.41 1.58
N PRO A 255 -14.55 15.49 1.09
CA PRO A 255 -15.14 15.48 -0.23
C PRO A 255 -14.07 15.23 -1.29
N ALA A 256 -14.31 14.26 -2.16
CA ALA A 256 -13.38 13.89 -3.22
C ALA A 256 -13.33 14.96 -4.31
N ASP A 257 -12.13 15.36 -4.68
CA ASP A 257 -11.87 16.18 -5.87
C ASP A 257 -11.45 15.28 -7.06
N TRP A 258 -11.24 15.89 -8.22
CA TRP A 258 -10.77 15.18 -9.41
C TRP A 258 -9.47 14.39 -9.15
N GLY A 259 -8.54 14.96 -8.39
CA GLY A 259 -7.25 14.35 -8.07
C GLY A 259 -7.40 13.15 -7.16
N ALA A 260 -8.29 13.22 -6.17
CA ALA A 260 -8.64 12.11 -5.28
C ALA A 260 -9.31 10.96 -6.04
N LEU A 261 -10.22 11.25 -6.96
CA LEU A 261 -10.84 10.22 -7.79
C LEU A 261 -9.80 9.53 -8.68
N ARG A 262 -9.09 10.27 -9.52
CA ARG A 262 -8.12 9.71 -10.47
C ARG A 262 -6.88 9.10 -9.81
N GLY A 263 -6.42 9.64 -8.70
CA GLY A 263 -5.24 9.14 -7.98
C GLY A 263 -5.53 8.06 -6.95
N CYS A 264 -6.74 8.00 -6.42
CA CYS A 264 -7.12 7.14 -5.29
C CYS A 264 -8.21 6.15 -5.69
N GLU A 265 -9.41 6.62 -6.02
CA GLU A 265 -10.54 5.75 -6.37
C GLU A 265 -10.30 4.91 -7.63
N ALA A 266 -9.46 5.35 -8.56
CA ALA A 266 -9.02 4.54 -9.71
C ALA A 266 -8.35 3.22 -9.28
N ARG A 267 -7.59 3.21 -8.17
CA ARG A 267 -6.97 1.99 -7.63
C ARG A 267 -8.01 1.03 -7.04
N VAL A 268 -9.04 1.55 -6.39
CA VAL A 268 -10.17 0.76 -5.91
C VAL A 268 -10.95 0.17 -7.09
N TRP A 269 -11.19 0.99 -8.13
CA TRP A 269 -11.80 0.53 -9.37
C TRP A 269 -11.01 -0.63 -10.00
N ALA A 270 -9.68 -0.54 -10.05
CA ALA A 270 -8.82 -1.60 -10.57
C ALA A 270 -8.95 -2.89 -9.76
N ALA A 271 -8.87 -2.81 -8.43
CA ALA A 271 -9.05 -3.97 -7.56
C ALA A 271 -10.43 -4.62 -7.75
N PHE A 272 -11.49 -3.82 -7.86
CA PHE A 272 -12.84 -4.32 -8.10
C PHE A 272 -13.03 -4.88 -9.51
N ASN A 273 -12.39 -4.28 -10.53
CA ASN A 273 -12.40 -4.81 -11.90
C ASN A 273 -11.72 -6.19 -11.98
N ILE A 274 -10.61 -6.38 -11.28
CA ILE A 274 -9.88 -7.65 -11.27
C ILE A 274 -10.66 -8.73 -10.52
N LEU A 275 -11.06 -8.47 -9.27
CA LEU A 275 -11.69 -9.48 -8.41
C LEU A 275 -13.18 -9.65 -8.63
N GLY A 276 -13.84 -8.63 -9.18
CA GLY A 276 -15.29 -8.61 -9.42
C GLY A 276 -15.69 -8.78 -10.90
N LYS A 277 -14.82 -9.32 -11.75
CA LYS A 277 -15.10 -9.50 -13.18
C LYS A 277 -16.39 -10.29 -13.41
N GLY A 278 -17.44 -9.60 -13.90
CA GLY A 278 -18.77 -10.18 -14.13
C GLY A 278 -19.76 -9.99 -12.97
N THR A 279 -19.32 -9.55 -11.79
CA THR A 279 -20.18 -9.16 -10.64
C THR A 279 -20.12 -7.66 -10.36
N PHE A 280 -19.07 -7.00 -10.81
CA PHE A 280 -18.88 -5.55 -10.79
C PHE A 280 -18.85 -5.03 -12.23
N ASP A 281 -19.70 -4.06 -12.53
CA ASP A 281 -19.74 -3.39 -13.83
C ASP A 281 -18.69 -2.27 -13.86
N ALA A 282 -17.47 -2.62 -14.28
CA ALA A 282 -16.35 -1.70 -14.31
C ALA A 282 -16.56 -0.53 -15.27
N ASP A 283 -17.21 -0.77 -16.43
CA ASP A 283 -17.49 0.26 -17.43
C ASP A 283 -18.45 1.33 -16.89
N LYS A 284 -19.42 0.92 -16.06
CA LYS A 284 -20.36 1.84 -15.40
C LYS A 284 -19.65 2.87 -14.52
N TYR A 285 -18.56 2.50 -13.87
CA TYR A 285 -17.85 3.35 -12.90
C TYR A 285 -16.54 3.94 -13.45
N LEU A 286 -16.23 3.74 -14.72
CA LEU A 286 -14.99 4.21 -15.33
C LEU A 286 -14.90 5.75 -15.34
N ASP A 287 -15.99 6.45 -15.56
CA ASP A 287 -16.06 7.92 -15.51
C ASP A 287 -15.75 8.48 -14.11
N PHE A 288 -16.19 7.76 -13.06
CA PHE A 288 -15.83 8.08 -11.68
C PHE A 288 -14.33 7.87 -11.43
N ALA A 289 -13.78 6.73 -11.83
CA ALA A 289 -12.36 6.41 -11.70
C ALA A 289 -11.45 7.39 -12.47
N PHE A 290 -11.90 7.89 -13.62
CA PHE A 290 -11.22 8.96 -14.35
C PHE A 290 -11.34 10.36 -13.71
N GLY A 291 -12.21 10.53 -12.70
CA GLY A 291 -12.49 11.81 -12.07
C GLY A 291 -13.47 12.70 -12.85
N HIS A 292 -14.14 12.17 -13.87
CA HIS A 292 -15.06 12.94 -14.72
C HIS A 292 -16.47 13.09 -14.14
N ASN A 293 -16.88 12.16 -13.29
CA ASN A 293 -18.23 12.13 -12.71
C ASN A 293 -18.19 11.76 -11.22
N PRO A 294 -18.03 12.71 -10.31
CA PRO A 294 -17.91 12.45 -8.86
C PRO A 294 -19.21 11.93 -8.22
N ASP A 295 -20.33 12.04 -8.91
CA ASP A 295 -21.63 11.57 -8.39
C ASP A 295 -21.87 10.09 -8.66
N ASN A 296 -21.15 9.47 -9.61
CA ASN A 296 -21.27 8.05 -9.96
C ASN A 296 -20.43 7.16 -9.02
N LYS A 297 -20.66 7.27 -7.72
CA LYS A 297 -19.85 6.65 -6.67
C LYS A 297 -19.88 5.12 -6.72
N MET A 298 -18.71 4.50 -6.58
CA MET A 298 -18.60 3.05 -6.47
C MET A 298 -19.15 2.54 -5.12
N PRO A 299 -19.66 1.30 -5.07
CA PRO A 299 -20.05 0.67 -3.80
C PRO A 299 -18.83 0.52 -2.86
N LEU A 300 -19.07 0.55 -1.54
CA LEU A 300 -18.02 0.35 -0.53
C LEU A 300 -17.43 -1.06 -0.58
N TYR A 301 -18.25 -2.06 -0.93
CA TYR A 301 -17.86 -3.47 -1.05
C TYR A 301 -18.61 -4.15 -2.20
N ILE A 302 -18.03 -5.22 -2.75
CA ILE A 302 -18.59 -6.01 -3.84
C ILE A 302 -18.46 -7.51 -3.54
N LYS A 303 -19.23 -8.34 -4.25
CA LYS A 303 -18.99 -9.79 -4.27
C LYS A 303 -17.88 -10.09 -5.27
N PRO A 304 -16.84 -10.84 -4.89
CA PRO A 304 -15.87 -11.30 -5.86
C PRO A 304 -16.50 -12.35 -6.79
N THR A 305 -16.00 -12.47 -8.02
CA THR A 305 -16.45 -13.47 -8.99
C THR A 305 -16.10 -14.88 -8.54
N GLU A 306 -14.87 -15.03 -8.06
CA GLU A 306 -14.34 -16.27 -7.50
C GLU A 306 -13.85 -16.01 -6.07
N LYS A 307 -13.75 -17.07 -5.27
CA LYS A 307 -13.13 -16.94 -3.96
C LYS A 307 -11.66 -16.54 -4.09
N VAL A 308 -11.24 -15.64 -3.22
CA VAL A 308 -9.93 -14.99 -3.26
C VAL A 308 -8.96 -15.66 -2.29
N GLY A 309 -7.74 -15.89 -2.70
CA GLY A 309 -6.65 -16.39 -1.86
C GLY A 309 -5.48 -15.40 -1.79
N VAL A 310 -4.43 -15.77 -1.09
CA VAL A 310 -3.23 -14.96 -0.94
C VAL A 310 -2.62 -14.60 -2.30
N LYS A 311 -2.54 -15.57 -3.23
CA LYS A 311 -1.95 -15.33 -4.55
C LYS A 311 -2.72 -14.29 -5.37
N GLU A 312 -4.05 -14.40 -5.41
CA GLU A 312 -4.89 -13.44 -6.11
C GLU A 312 -4.79 -12.04 -5.50
N LEU A 313 -4.71 -11.93 -4.17
CA LEU A 313 -4.47 -10.64 -3.51
C LEU A 313 -3.10 -10.06 -3.83
N ALA A 314 -2.05 -10.88 -3.81
CA ALA A 314 -0.72 -10.45 -4.20
C ALA A 314 -0.70 -9.97 -5.67
N ASP A 315 -1.43 -10.64 -6.56
CA ASP A 315 -1.51 -10.22 -7.97
C ASP A 315 -2.27 -8.89 -8.14
N VAL A 316 -3.32 -8.64 -7.36
CA VAL A 316 -3.98 -7.32 -7.33
C VAL A 316 -3.02 -6.22 -6.88
N MET A 317 -2.16 -6.49 -5.89
CA MET A 317 -1.19 -5.50 -5.42
C MET A 317 -0.10 -5.17 -6.47
N ARG A 318 0.00 -5.96 -7.54
CA ARG A 318 0.93 -5.79 -8.67
C ARG A 318 0.35 -5.03 -9.86
N ASP A 319 -0.91 -4.61 -9.79
CA ASP A 319 -1.65 -4.01 -10.90
C ASP A 319 -1.12 -2.62 -11.29
N HIS A 320 -1.02 -2.39 -12.61
CA HIS A 320 -0.72 -1.09 -13.22
C HIS A 320 -1.79 -0.67 -14.22
N PHE A 321 -3.05 -1.05 -13.98
CA PHE A 321 -4.18 -0.85 -14.89
C PHE A 321 -4.04 -1.57 -16.25
N GLU A 322 -3.27 -2.68 -16.30
CA GLU A 322 -3.00 -3.41 -17.53
C GLU A 322 -4.29 -3.79 -18.27
N ASP A 323 -4.27 -3.60 -19.59
CA ASP A 323 -5.36 -3.90 -20.51
C ASP A 323 -6.70 -3.17 -20.22
N THR A 324 -6.61 -2.03 -19.51
CA THR A 324 -7.75 -1.14 -19.25
C THR A 324 -7.60 0.20 -19.97
N PRO A 325 -8.65 1.04 -20.04
CA PRO A 325 -8.52 2.40 -20.57
C PRO A 325 -7.54 3.32 -19.80
N MET A 326 -7.13 2.93 -18.59
CA MET A 326 -6.11 3.63 -17.79
C MET A 326 -4.70 3.07 -17.97
N ASP A 327 -4.49 2.09 -18.84
CA ASP A 327 -3.18 1.51 -19.09
C ASP A 327 -2.21 2.52 -19.70
N PHE A 328 -1.19 2.87 -18.94
CA PHE A 328 -0.21 3.87 -19.34
C PHE A 328 1.10 3.31 -19.90
N ARG A 329 1.13 2.01 -20.27
CA ARG A 329 2.27 1.39 -20.97
C ARG A 329 2.38 1.77 -22.44
N TYR A 330 1.35 2.45 -23.00
CA TYR A 330 1.22 2.68 -24.44
C TYR A 330 1.57 4.09 -24.93
N ASP A 331 1.66 5.07 -24.05
CA ASP A 331 2.00 6.43 -24.44
C ASP A 331 3.54 6.64 -24.60
N VAL A 332 3.97 7.81 -25.04
CA VAL A 332 5.38 8.14 -25.21
C VAL A 332 6.15 8.12 -23.88
N GLY A 333 5.49 8.37 -22.77
CA GLY A 333 6.08 8.36 -21.44
C GLY A 333 6.48 6.97 -20.95
N ALA A 334 5.87 5.90 -21.49
CA ALA A 334 6.25 4.51 -21.21
C ALA A 334 7.58 4.11 -21.87
N GLY A 335 8.11 4.94 -22.76
CA GLY A 335 9.35 4.64 -23.49
C GLY A 335 9.22 3.46 -24.44
N PRO A 336 10.36 2.98 -25.00
CA PRO A 336 10.39 1.86 -25.94
C PRO A 336 10.04 0.51 -25.29
N HIS A 337 10.15 0.42 -23.97
CA HIS A 337 10.06 -0.83 -23.21
C HIS A 337 8.83 -0.92 -22.30
N GLU A 338 7.79 -0.14 -22.60
CA GLU A 338 6.46 -0.25 -21.97
C GLU A 338 6.49 -0.10 -20.45
N ILE A 339 7.25 0.86 -19.94
CA ILE A 339 7.44 1.06 -18.51
C ILE A 339 6.13 1.54 -17.87
N PRO A 340 5.55 0.80 -16.89
CA PRO A 340 4.32 1.20 -16.19
C PRO A 340 4.65 2.13 -15.02
N TYR A 341 5.48 3.11 -15.24
CA TYR A 341 6.02 4.00 -14.23
C TYR A 341 6.05 5.43 -14.73
N ARG A 342 5.73 6.37 -13.87
CA ARG A 342 5.77 7.81 -14.18
C ARG A 342 6.71 8.55 -13.26
N TRP A 343 7.55 9.40 -13.86
CA TRP A 343 8.43 10.28 -13.10
C TRP A 343 7.64 11.29 -12.27
N ARG A 344 8.17 11.65 -11.13
CA ARG A 344 7.61 12.69 -10.28
C ARG A 344 8.07 14.08 -10.78
N PRO A 345 7.26 15.13 -10.62
CA PRO A 345 5.94 15.14 -9.96
C PRO A 345 4.85 14.49 -10.84
N MET A 346 3.79 13.98 -10.19
CA MET A 346 2.67 13.35 -10.91
C MET A 346 1.84 14.37 -11.69
N GLY A 347 1.73 15.59 -11.19
CA GLY A 347 1.04 16.69 -11.86
C GLY A 347 2.03 17.63 -12.53
N PHE A 348 1.65 18.21 -13.68
CA PHE A 348 2.44 19.20 -14.42
C PHE A 348 1.52 20.15 -15.20
N GLU A 349 2.06 21.27 -15.65
CA GLU A 349 1.33 22.27 -16.44
C GLU A 349 2.02 22.50 -17.79
N VAL A 350 1.23 22.56 -18.86
CA VAL A 350 1.68 22.93 -20.21
C VAL A 350 0.64 23.87 -20.82
N ASP A 351 1.10 25.00 -21.35
CA ASP A 351 0.25 26.03 -21.98
C ASP A 351 -0.93 26.48 -21.10
N GLY A 352 -0.69 26.63 -19.78
CA GLY A 352 -1.69 27.06 -18.80
C GLY A 352 -2.76 26.02 -18.51
N LYS A 353 -2.55 24.75 -18.87
CA LYS A 353 -3.45 23.63 -18.58
C LYS A 353 -2.76 22.62 -17.67
N ALA A 354 -3.44 22.24 -16.60
CA ALA A 354 -2.96 21.23 -15.65
C ALA A 354 -3.21 19.82 -16.19
N TYR A 355 -2.24 18.96 -15.99
CA TYR A 355 -2.26 17.54 -16.32
C TYR A 355 -1.80 16.73 -15.11
N ARG A 356 -2.22 15.45 -15.04
CA ARG A 356 -1.78 14.52 -14.00
C ARG A 356 -1.69 13.12 -14.58
N TYR A 357 -0.62 12.41 -14.20
CA TYR A 357 -0.44 11.00 -14.50
C TYR A 357 -1.38 10.11 -13.67
N GLU A 358 -1.59 8.92 -14.16
CA GLU A 358 -2.21 7.82 -13.43
C GLU A 358 -1.34 7.40 -12.23
N ARG A 359 -2.01 6.89 -11.17
CA ARG A 359 -1.41 6.29 -9.99
C ARG A 359 -1.99 4.88 -9.83
N SER A 360 -1.24 3.87 -10.22
CA SER A 360 -1.60 2.45 -10.10
C SER A 360 -1.47 1.92 -8.67
N ILE A 361 -1.94 0.69 -8.43
CA ILE A 361 -1.78 -0.01 -7.15
C ILE A 361 -0.28 -0.24 -6.90
N ALA A 362 0.40 -0.95 -7.81
CA ALA A 362 1.84 -1.13 -7.73
C ALA A 362 2.59 0.17 -8.03
N THR A 363 3.66 0.42 -7.29
CA THR A 363 4.50 1.61 -7.47
C THR A 363 5.89 1.38 -6.89
N GLN A 364 6.89 1.96 -7.55
CA GLN A 364 8.29 1.86 -7.14
C GLN A 364 8.65 2.60 -5.83
N GLN A 365 7.74 3.39 -5.27
CA GLN A 365 7.95 4.07 -3.99
C GLN A 365 7.50 3.25 -2.78
N THR A 366 7.08 2.01 -2.97
CA THR A 366 6.66 1.11 -1.90
C THR A 366 7.86 0.79 -1.01
N GLY A 367 7.77 1.05 0.28
CA GLY A 367 8.75 0.59 1.26
C GLY A 367 8.56 -0.89 1.54
N PHE A 368 7.37 -1.27 2.00
CA PHE A 368 6.95 -2.66 2.19
C PHE A 368 5.49 -2.86 1.81
N TRP A 369 5.14 -4.10 1.56
CA TRP A 369 3.76 -4.51 1.31
C TRP A 369 3.50 -5.92 1.84
N PHE A 370 2.24 -6.27 2.02
CA PHE A 370 1.90 -7.59 2.51
C PHE A 370 0.48 -8.04 2.15
N VAL A 371 0.25 -9.35 2.32
CA VAL A 371 -1.07 -9.96 2.50
C VAL A 371 -1.10 -10.57 3.90
N ALA A 372 -1.86 -9.98 4.82
CA ALA A 372 -2.04 -10.54 6.16
C ALA A 372 -3.25 -11.48 6.16
N GLN A 373 -3.11 -12.64 6.82
CA GLN A 373 -4.08 -13.73 6.81
C GLN A 373 -4.39 -14.18 8.22
N SER A 374 -5.66 -14.07 8.64
CA SER A 374 -6.19 -14.54 9.92
C SER A 374 -6.98 -15.82 9.71
N ARG A 375 -6.42 -16.96 10.16
CA ARG A 375 -6.94 -18.31 9.96
C ARG A 375 -7.58 -18.84 11.24
N GLY A 376 -8.82 -18.40 11.52
CA GLY A 376 -9.53 -18.63 12.79
C GLY A 376 -9.75 -20.10 13.18
N TRP A 377 -9.58 -21.05 12.26
CA TRP A 377 -9.68 -22.49 12.54
C TRP A 377 -8.38 -23.11 13.12
N LEU A 378 -7.30 -22.33 13.16
CA LEU A 378 -6.00 -22.74 13.72
C LEU A 378 -5.74 -22.05 15.05
N PRO A 379 -4.98 -22.69 15.97
CA PRO A 379 -4.47 -22.01 17.16
C PRO A 379 -3.73 -20.71 16.81
N ASP A 380 -3.73 -19.74 17.73
CA ASP A 380 -3.12 -18.43 17.51
C ASP A 380 -1.64 -18.51 17.12
N GLU A 381 -0.91 -19.48 17.64
CA GLU A 381 0.49 -19.70 17.30
C GLU A 381 0.72 -20.04 15.82
N ILE A 382 -0.32 -20.54 15.12
CA ILE A 382 -0.22 -20.96 13.72
C ILE A 382 -1.09 -20.09 12.83
N GLY A 383 -2.22 -19.59 13.34
CA GLY A 383 -3.29 -18.98 12.55
C GLY A 383 -2.92 -17.66 11.88
N GLY A 384 -2.10 -16.84 12.54
CA GLY A 384 -1.67 -15.54 12.00
C GLY A 384 -0.45 -15.67 11.10
N VAL A 385 -0.57 -15.18 9.86
CA VAL A 385 0.53 -15.12 8.88
C VAL A 385 0.52 -13.80 8.14
N ILE A 386 1.68 -13.16 8.07
CA ILE A 386 1.94 -12.06 7.15
C ILE A 386 2.78 -12.59 5.99
N TRP A 387 2.24 -12.54 4.78
CA TRP A 387 2.97 -12.71 3.54
C TRP A 387 3.62 -11.37 3.22
N PHE A 388 4.89 -11.23 3.58
CA PHE A 388 5.61 -9.96 3.62
C PHE A 388 6.56 -9.81 2.43
N GLY A 389 6.56 -8.62 1.82
CA GLY A 389 7.45 -8.21 0.75
C GLY A 389 7.93 -6.77 0.96
N VAL A 390 9.00 -6.41 0.27
CA VAL A 390 9.59 -5.06 0.29
C VAL A 390 9.74 -4.57 -1.13
N ASP A 391 9.85 -3.24 -1.31
CA ASP A 391 9.95 -2.58 -2.59
C ASP A 391 8.67 -2.77 -3.45
N ASP A 392 8.72 -2.47 -4.72
CA ASP A 392 7.62 -2.53 -5.68
C ASP A 392 7.00 -3.93 -5.77
N ALA A 393 5.71 -4.03 -5.49
CA ALA A 393 5.00 -5.32 -5.54
C ALA A 393 5.07 -6.00 -6.93
N ALA A 394 5.17 -5.23 -8.02
CA ALA A 394 5.22 -5.77 -9.38
C ALA A 394 6.50 -6.55 -9.66
N THR A 395 7.58 -6.26 -8.95
CA THR A 395 8.91 -6.86 -9.15
C THR A 395 9.42 -7.62 -7.94
N SER A 396 8.62 -7.75 -6.88
CA SER A 396 8.97 -8.44 -5.65
C SER A 396 8.01 -9.58 -5.32
N ALA A 397 8.47 -10.55 -4.54
CA ALA A 397 7.69 -11.66 -4.03
C ALA A 397 7.45 -11.53 -2.52
N VAL A 398 6.34 -12.10 -2.05
CA VAL A 398 6.05 -12.19 -0.62
C VAL A 398 6.48 -13.53 -0.04
N THR A 399 6.95 -13.50 1.22
CA THR A 399 7.33 -14.69 1.99
C THR A 399 6.46 -14.83 3.23
N PRO A 400 6.02 -16.06 3.60
CA PRO A 400 5.15 -16.25 4.76
C PRO A 400 5.94 -16.13 6.07
N ILE A 401 5.46 -15.24 6.95
CA ILE A 401 6.01 -15.02 8.28
C ILE A 401 4.89 -15.18 9.30
N TYR A 402 5.05 -16.11 10.24
CA TYR A 402 4.08 -16.34 11.31
C TYR A 402 4.13 -15.23 12.36
N THR A 403 2.99 -14.87 12.93
CA THR A 403 2.92 -13.86 14.00
C THR A 403 3.46 -14.35 15.34
N SER A 404 3.71 -15.64 15.48
CA SER A 404 4.28 -16.26 16.68
C SER A 404 5.82 -16.36 16.67
N ILE A 405 6.50 -15.87 15.61
CA ILE A 405 7.97 -15.92 15.55
C ILE A 405 8.62 -15.21 16.74
N THR A 406 9.82 -15.65 17.12
CA THR A 406 10.58 -15.05 18.21
C THR A 406 11.73 -14.16 17.74
N GLU A 407 12.01 -14.16 16.43
CA GLU A 407 12.99 -13.30 15.79
C GLU A 407 12.59 -13.02 14.34
N VAL A 408 12.96 -11.84 13.85
CA VAL A 408 12.72 -11.41 12.46
C VAL A 408 13.83 -11.95 11.56
N PRO A 409 13.50 -12.44 10.34
CA PRO A 409 14.52 -12.80 9.35
C PRO A 409 15.51 -11.65 9.10
N GLU A 410 16.81 -11.96 9.03
CA GLU A 410 17.89 -10.96 8.93
C GLU A 410 17.67 -9.94 7.81
N CYS A 411 17.23 -10.41 6.65
CA CYS A 411 17.06 -9.55 5.47
C CYS A 411 15.91 -8.52 5.60
N PHE A 412 15.02 -8.68 6.57
CA PHE A 412 13.91 -7.76 6.87
C PHE A 412 14.05 -7.07 8.23
N ARG A 413 15.15 -7.31 8.97
CA ARG A 413 15.30 -6.82 10.33
C ARG A 413 15.43 -5.30 10.38
N VAL A 414 14.71 -4.67 11.31
CA VAL A 414 14.85 -3.26 11.64
C VAL A 414 16.31 -2.93 11.96
N GLY A 415 16.82 -1.87 11.33
CA GLY A 415 18.21 -1.44 11.48
C GLY A 415 19.22 -2.15 10.58
N ASN A 416 18.78 -3.07 9.69
CA ASN A 416 19.63 -3.63 8.64
C ASN A 416 19.66 -2.70 7.40
N GLY A 417 20.32 -1.56 7.53
CA GLY A 417 20.34 -0.49 6.55
C GLY A 417 19.34 0.63 6.85
N GLY A 418 19.02 1.44 5.86
CA GLY A 418 18.07 2.56 5.93
C GLY A 418 18.01 3.31 4.60
N MET A 419 17.08 4.27 4.45
CA MET A 419 16.91 5.02 3.18
C MET A 419 18.18 5.78 2.74
N THR A 420 19.08 6.09 3.64
CA THR A 420 20.36 6.76 3.36
C THR A 420 21.58 5.89 3.68
N THR A 421 21.37 4.62 4.02
CA THR A 421 22.44 3.69 4.41
C THR A 421 22.25 2.35 3.73
N TYR A 422 23.06 2.05 2.72
CA TYR A 422 23.04 0.79 2.01
C TYR A 422 23.48 -0.38 2.90
N SER A 423 22.77 -1.50 2.81
CA SER A 423 23.17 -2.79 3.40
C SER A 423 23.09 -3.91 2.34
N PRO A 424 24.18 -4.68 2.15
CA PRO A 424 24.18 -5.79 1.18
C PRO A 424 23.35 -7.01 1.65
N THR A 425 22.94 -7.07 2.91
CA THR A 425 22.12 -8.14 3.48
C THR A 425 20.65 -7.75 3.61
N SER A 426 20.29 -6.52 3.24
CA SER A 426 18.91 -6.04 3.27
C SER A 426 18.16 -6.46 2.00
N ALA A 427 17.00 -7.07 2.18
CA ALA A 427 16.10 -7.40 1.07
C ALA A 427 15.62 -6.12 0.35
N PHE A 428 15.36 -5.03 1.06
CA PHE A 428 14.93 -3.77 0.45
C PHE A 428 15.91 -3.28 -0.60
N TRP A 429 17.21 -3.22 -0.30
CA TRP A 429 18.21 -2.78 -1.26
C TRP A 429 18.42 -3.76 -2.42
N LEU A 430 18.37 -5.06 -2.15
CA LEU A 430 18.50 -6.08 -3.18
C LEU A 430 17.31 -6.03 -4.15
N PHE A 431 16.09 -5.95 -3.64
CA PHE A 431 14.88 -5.88 -4.47
C PHE A 431 14.87 -4.59 -5.29
N ASN A 432 15.22 -3.43 -4.71
CA ASN A 432 15.36 -2.18 -5.45
C ASN A 432 16.36 -2.27 -6.61
N LYS A 433 17.48 -2.98 -6.47
CA LYS A 433 18.43 -3.20 -7.58
C LYS A 433 17.77 -3.95 -8.73
N VAL A 434 17.03 -5.02 -8.42
CA VAL A 434 16.29 -5.81 -9.42
C VAL A 434 15.20 -4.96 -10.07
N THR A 435 14.45 -4.20 -9.30
CA THR A 435 13.39 -3.30 -9.77
C THR A 435 13.93 -2.23 -10.71
N HIS A 436 14.99 -1.52 -10.33
CA HIS A 436 15.62 -0.50 -11.17
C HIS A 436 16.13 -1.09 -12.49
N PHE A 437 16.69 -2.30 -12.44
CA PHE A 437 17.12 -2.99 -13.63
C PHE A 437 15.92 -3.40 -14.50
N ALA A 438 14.83 -3.90 -13.91
CA ALA A 438 13.63 -4.27 -14.63
C ALA A 438 13.01 -3.08 -15.38
N TYR A 439 12.96 -1.91 -14.76
CA TYR A 439 12.42 -0.71 -15.38
C TYR A 439 13.25 -0.16 -16.57
N LEU A 440 14.50 -0.57 -16.73
CA LEU A 440 15.27 -0.25 -17.94
C LEU A 440 14.77 -1.02 -19.18
N PHE A 441 14.17 -2.21 -18.96
CA PHE A 441 13.77 -3.11 -20.04
C PHE A 441 12.52 -3.92 -19.66
N TYR A 442 11.49 -3.22 -19.18
CA TYR A 442 10.35 -3.80 -18.45
C TYR A 442 9.64 -4.92 -19.21
N ASN A 443 9.23 -4.68 -20.47
CA ASN A 443 8.50 -5.65 -21.29
C ASN A 443 9.24 -6.98 -21.53
N ARG A 444 10.54 -7.05 -21.22
CA ARG A 444 11.38 -8.25 -21.38
C ARG A 444 11.81 -8.85 -20.06
N VAL A 445 11.99 -8.01 -19.04
CA VAL A 445 12.42 -8.46 -17.70
C VAL A 445 11.22 -8.92 -16.86
N GLU A 446 10.09 -8.20 -16.93
CA GLU A 446 8.89 -8.53 -16.12
C GLU A 446 8.42 -9.98 -16.31
N PRO A 447 8.30 -10.57 -17.53
CA PRO A 447 7.89 -11.96 -17.66
C PRO A 447 8.84 -12.97 -16.97
N VAL A 448 10.13 -12.65 -16.91
CA VAL A 448 11.12 -13.48 -16.20
C VAL A 448 10.92 -13.36 -14.69
N LEU A 449 10.76 -12.13 -14.19
CA LEU A 449 10.48 -11.89 -12.78
C LEU A 449 9.17 -12.53 -12.34
N ARG A 450 8.12 -12.40 -13.14
CA ARG A 450 6.80 -12.97 -12.84
C ARG A 450 6.87 -14.49 -12.69
N ALA A 451 7.60 -15.17 -13.57
CA ALA A 451 7.79 -16.61 -13.46
C ALA A 451 8.50 -17.02 -12.16
N GLU A 452 9.50 -16.26 -11.71
CA GLU A 452 10.21 -16.50 -10.45
C GLU A 452 9.33 -16.19 -9.22
N ILE A 453 8.59 -15.07 -9.25
CA ILE A 453 7.62 -14.70 -8.22
C ILE A 453 6.58 -15.81 -8.06
N ASP A 454 5.96 -16.24 -9.16
CA ASP A 454 4.93 -17.27 -9.14
C ASP A 454 5.47 -18.61 -8.63
N ALA A 455 6.65 -19.02 -9.06
CA ALA A 455 7.28 -20.25 -8.59
C ALA A 455 7.56 -20.22 -7.09
N PHE A 456 8.08 -19.08 -6.57
CA PHE A 456 8.36 -18.93 -5.15
C PHE A 456 7.08 -18.89 -4.30
N GLU A 457 6.08 -18.10 -4.67
CA GLU A 457 4.84 -17.93 -3.92
C GLU A 457 3.98 -19.20 -3.92
N LEU A 458 3.79 -19.83 -5.09
CA LEU A 458 3.08 -21.10 -5.19
C LEU A 458 3.81 -22.22 -4.44
N GLY A 459 5.14 -22.22 -4.45
CA GLY A 459 5.95 -23.11 -3.62
C GLY A 459 5.72 -22.87 -2.13
N SER A 460 5.68 -21.61 -1.69
CA SER A 460 5.43 -21.21 -0.32
C SER A 460 4.04 -21.62 0.18
N LEU A 461 3.01 -21.46 -0.68
CA LEU A 461 1.63 -21.89 -0.38
C LEU A 461 1.49 -23.43 -0.19
N LYS A 462 2.41 -24.23 -0.73
CA LYS A 462 2.47 -25.67 -0.47
C LYS A 462 3.20 -25.96 0.86
N LEU A 463 4.37 -25.34 1.05
CA LEU A 463 5.23 -25.57 2.20
C LEU A 463 4.60 -25.10 3.52
N ILE A 464 3.82 -24.02 3.52
CA ILE A 464 3.15 -23.52 4.73
C ILE A 464 2.19 -24.56 5.31
N LYS A 465 1.52 -25.37 4.48
CA LYS A 465 0.62 -26.45 4.93
C LYS A 465 1.35 -27.54 5.71
N GLU A 466 2.59 -27.85 5.31
CA GLU A 466 3.44 -28.82 6.00
C GLU A 466 3.94 -28.26 7.34
N ALA A 467 4.32 -26.95 7.36
CA ALA A 467 4.72 -26.25 8.57
C ALA A 467 3.56 -26.17 9.57
N ASP A 468 2.36 -25.81 9.12
CA ASP A 468 1.13 -25.79 9.93
C ASP A 468 0.85 -27.17 10.56
N ALA A 469 0.87 -28.23 9.76
CA ALA A 469 0.59 -29.60 10.24
C ALA A 469 1.64 -30.08 11.25
N LYS A 470 2.92 -29.74 11.04
CA LYS A 470 4.01 -30.05 11.96
C LYS A 470 3.83 -29.30 13.28
N ALA A 471 3.59 -28.01 13.24
CA ALA A 471 3.40 -27.18 14.43
C ALA A 471 2.14 -27.59 15.22
N LEU A 472 1.04 -27.91 14.52
CA LEU A 472 -0.21 -28.36 15.15
C LEU A 472 -0.01 -29.65 15.95
N LYS A 473 0.73 -30.61 15.41
CA LYS A 473 1.08 -31.84 16.14
C LYS A 473 1.90 -31.57 17.41
N MET A 474 2.83 -30.63 17.34
CA MET A 474 3.63 -30.23 18.51
C MET A 474 2.76 -29.55 19.58
N LEU A 475 1.83 -28.66 19.18
CA LEU A 475 0.88 -28.03 20.11
C LEU A 475 -0.04 -29.06 20.77
N GLN A 476 -0.56 -30.02 20.00
CA GLN A 476 -1.41 -31.10 20.53
C GLN A 476 -0.65 -32.01 21.52
N ALA A 477 0.66 -32.13 21.37
CA ALA A 477 1.54 -32.83 22.31
C ALA A 477 1.97 -31.99 23.53
N GLY A 478 1.46 -30.74 23.66
CA GLY A 478 1.80 -29.81 24.74
C GLY A 478 3.16 -29.08 24.56
N ASN A 479 3.78 -29.19 23.40
CA ASN A 479 5.13 -28.70 23.13
C ASN A 479 5.08 -27.30 22.44
N ARG A 480 4.41 -26.32 23.05
CA ARG A 480 4.25 -24.96 22.50
C ARG A 480 5.59 -24.31 22.06
N GLY A 481 6.61 -24.40 22.92
CA GLY A 481 7.92 -23.79 22.60
C GLY A 481 8.58 -24.39 21.36
N GLN A 482 8.46 -25.70 21.14
CA GLN A 482 8.99 -26.38 19.95
C GLN A 482 8.17 -26.01 18.70
N ALA A 483 6.85 -25.85 18.82
CA ALA A 483 6.00 -25.41 17.72
C ALA A 483 6.40 -24.01 17.26
N VAL A 484 6.50 -23.05 18.17
CA VAL A 484 6.92 -21.66 17.88
C VAL A 484 8.33 -21.63 17.28
N ALA A 485 9.29 -22.36 17.84
CA ALA A 485 10.65 -22.45 17.29
C ALA A 485 10.65 -22.99 15.85
N SER A 486 9.84 -24.03 15.56
CA SER A 486 9.71 -24.58 14.21
C SER A 486 9.10 -23.60 13.21
N LEU A 487 8.14 -22.75 13.63
CA LEU A 487 7.53 -21.72 12.80
C LEU A 487 8.48 -20.53 12.57
N THR A 488 9.29 -20.17 13.59
CA THR A 488 10.36 -19.17 13.47
C THR A 488 11.41 -19.62 12.46
N GLU A 489 11.89 -20.87 12.59
CA GLU A 489 12.85 -21.46 11.63
C GLU A 489 12.30 -21.51 10.21
N PHE A 490 11.02 -21.89 10.04
CA PHE A 490 10.37 -21.91 8.72
C PHE A 490 10.34 -20.52 8.10
N SER A 491 9.91 -19.49 8.83
CA SER A 491 9.84 -18.11 8.36
C SER A 491 11.22 -17.57 7.98
N ALA A 492 12.23 -17.80 8.83
CA ALA A 492 13.61 -17.39 8.56
C ALA A 492 14.17 -18.07 7.30
N LYS A 493 14.02 -19.39 7.20
CA LYS A 493 14.51 -20.16 6.05
C LYS A 493 13.84 -19.80 4.73
N ARG A 494 12.51 -19.54 4.72
CA ARG A 494 11.83 -19.09 3.50
C ARG A 494 12.29 -17.71 3.08
N SER A 495 12.48 -16.79 4.01
CA SER A 495 13.01 -15.45 3.73
C SER A 495 14.46 -15.51 3.19
N GLU A 496 15.31 -16.35 3.76
CA GLU A 496 16.67 -16.58 3.29
C GLU A 496 16.69 -17.16 1.85
N GLN A 497 15.81 -18.14 1.58
CA GLN A 497 15.67 -18.72 0.23
C GLN A 497 15.22 -17.68 -0.80
N LEU A 498 14.29 -16.80 -0.43
CA LEU A 498 13.86 -15.69 -1.27
C LEU A 498 15.02 -14.73 -1.55
N PHE A 499 15.72 -14.31 -0.50
CA PHE A 499 16.86 -13.39 -0.61
C PHE A 499 17.96 -13.96 -1.53
N ASN A 500 18.36 -15.21 -1.30
CA ASN A 500 19.38 -15.87 -2.11
C ASN A 500 18.95 -16.04 -3.58
N ARG A 501 17.65 -16.35 -3.81
CA ARG A 501 17.15 -16.43 -5.20
C ARG A 501 17.17 -15.08 -5.90
N TRP A 502 16.89 -13.97 -5.19
CA TRP A 502 16.98 -12.62 -5.76
C TRP A 502 18.43 -12.18 -6.02
N LEU A 503 19.42 -12.64 -5.23
CA LEU A 503 20.83 -12.44 -5.56
C LEU A 503 21.21 -13.12 -6.88
N GLU A 504 20.85 -14.40 -7.05
CA GLU A 504 21.08 -15.12 -8.29
C GLU A 504 20.36 -14.46 -9.48
N LEU A 505 19.15 -13.96 -9.24
CA LEU A 505 18.32 -13.33 -10.25
C LEU A 505 18.90 -11.97 -10.69
N GLU A 506 19.43 -11.16 -9.77
CA GLU A 506 20.13 -9.92 -10.09
C GLU A 506 21.27 -10.17 -11.08
N GLU A 507 22.13 -11.15 -10.78
CA GLU A 507 23.26 -11.52 -11.65
C GLU A 507 22.79 -12.06 -13.00
N PHE A 508 21.77 -12.92 -13.00
CA PHE A 508 21.20 -13.49 -14.21
C PHE A 508 20.61 -12.43 -15.14
N LEU A 509 19.81 -11.50 -14.59
CA LEU A 509 19.18 -10.43 -15.37
C LEU A 509 20.22 -9.48 -15.95
N LEU A 510 21.26 -9.13 -15.17
CA LEU A 510 22.37 -8.31 -15.65
C LEU A 510 23.07 -8.97 -16.84
N VAL A 511 23.41 -10.25 -16.75
CA VAL A 511 24.05 -10.98 -17.85
C VAL A 511 23.13 -11.07 -19.07
N LYS A 512 21.86 -11.39 -18.87
CA LYS A 512 20.90 -11.65 -19.96
C LYS A 512 20.56 -10.40 -20.77
N PHE A 513 20.40 -9.24 -20.09
CA PHE A 513 19.80 -8.05 -20.68
C PHE A 513 20.72 -6.81 -20.70
N ILE A 514 22.00 -6.96 -20.38
CA ILE A 514 22.93 -5.82 -20.38
C ILE A 514 22.91 -5.07 -21.73
N ASP A 515 22.98 -3.75 -21.67
CA ASP A 515 23.01 -2.84 -22.84
C ASP A 515 21.75 -2.90 -23.72
N GLY A 516 20.60 -3.33 -23.16
CA GLY A 516 19.33 -3.38 -23.89
C GLY A 516 19.27 -4.44 -24.99
N ASN A 517 20.12 -5.46 -24.93
CA ASN A 517 20.09 -6.63 -25.83
C ASN A 517 19.70 -7.90 -25.04
N ILE A 518 19.25 -8.93 -25.75
CA ILE A 518 18.79 -10.18 -25.18
C ILE A 518 19.73 -11.30 -25.57
N LYS A 519 20.50 -11.85 -24.61
CA LYS A 519 21.31 -13.05 -24.85
C LYS A 519 20.40 -14.26 -24.98
N GLN A 520 20.67 -15.06 -26.04
CA GLN A 520 19.89 -16.27 -26.31
C GLN A 520 20.23 -17.36 -25.31
N GLN A 521 19.25 -18.19 -24.98
CA GLN A 521 19.40 -19.36 -24.11
C GLN A 521 19.10 -20.65 -24.89
N ASN A 522 19.71 -21.73 -24.44
CA ASN A 522 19.37 -23.09 -24.81
C ASN A 522 18.09 -23.53 -24.04
N GLU A 523 17.52 -24.68 -24.39
CA GLU A 523 16.33 -25.24 -23.71
C GLU A 523 16.57 -25.54 -22.22
N ASP A 524 17.82 -25.84 -21.85
CA ASP A 524 18.23 -26.07 -20.47
C ASP A 524 18.47 -24.79 -19.65
N GLY A 525 18.25 -23.61 -20.25
CA GLY A 525 18.44 -22.31 -19.61
C GLY A 525 19.87 -21.76 -19.66
N THR A 526 20.85 -22.51 -20.12
CA THR A 526 22.23 -22.02 -20.30
C THR A 526 22.31 -21.01 -21.44
N PHE A 527 23.29 -20.06 -21.38
CA PHE A 527 23.49 -19.11 -22.46
C PHE A 527 24.07 -19.78 -23.69
N LYS A 528 23.52 -19.45 -24.86
CA LYS A 528 23.90 -20.04 -26.14
C LYS A 528 25.24 -19.49 -26.61
N ASP A 529 26.21 -20.39 -26.86
CA ASP A 529 27.51 -20.08 -27.47
C ASP A 529 27.36 -19.89 -28.97
N ASN A 530 28.29 -19.13 -29.60
CA ASN A 530 28.31 -18.90 -31.04
C ASN A 530 28.86 -20.11 -31.87
N GLY A 531 29.12 -21.23 -31.22
CA GLY A 531 29.69 -22.45 -31.84
C GLY A 531 31.21 -22.50 -31.89
N SER A 532 31.91 -21.47 -31.37
CA SER A 532 33.39 -21.45 -31.35
C SER A 532 34.03 -22.25 -30.23
N GLY A 533 33.25 -22.61 -29.18
CA GLY A 533 33.75 -23.24 -27.96
C GLY A 533 34.63 -22.33 -27.10
N LYS A 534 34.63 -21.02 -27.33
CA LYS A 534 35.43 -20.02 -26.61
C LYS A 534 34.64 -19.21 -25.59
N GLY A 535 33.40 -19.61 -25.25
CA GLY A 535 32.53 -18.88 -24.35
C GLY A 535 32.01 -17.54 -24.91
N ILE A 536 32.10 -17.35 -26.25
CA ILE A 536 31.54 -16.17 -26.91
C ILE A 536 30.06 -16.43 -27.17
N PRO A 537 29.14 -15.56 -26.69
CA PRO A 537 27.72 -15.81 -26.84
C PRO A 537 27.28 -15.78 -28.32
N ALA A 538 26.20 -16.48 -28.64
CA ALA A 538 25.49 -16.29 -29.90
C ALA A 538 25.06 -14.83 -30.04
N ARG A 539 24.88 -14.35 -31.29
CA ARG A 539 24.49 -12.96 -31.55
C ARG A 539 23.26 -12.58 -30.74
N PRO A 540 23.33 -11.54 -29.90
CA PRO A 540 22.16 -11.12 -29.13
C PRO A 540 20.98 -10.69 -30.02
N ILE A 541 19.78 -10.80 -29.49
CA ILE A 541 18.56 -10.30 -30.12
C ILE A 541 18.33 -8.87 -29.63
N ASN A 542 18.01 -7.97 -30.56
CA ASN A 542 17.54 -6.62 -30.19
C ASN A 542 16.01 -6.62 -30.13
N ASP A 543 15.45 -5.93 -29.15
CA ASP A 543 14.03 -5.69 -29.10
C ASP A 543 13.61 -4.65 -30.14
N ILE A 544 12.40 -4.79 -30.66
CA ILE A 544 11.81 -3.82 -31.60
C ILE A 544 10.68 -3.11 -30.82
N PRO A 545 10.85 -1.79 -30.57
CA PRO A 545 9.82 -1.01 -29.91
C PRO A 545 8.48 -1.05 -30.64
N ARG A 546 7.37 -0.87 -29.94
CA ARG A 546 6.04 -0.78 -30.55
C ARG A 546 5.95 0.36 -31.56
N GLU A 547 5.27 0.13 -32.68
CA GLU A 547 5.11 1.11 -33.77
C GLU A 547 4.54 2.45 -33.28
N ARG A 548 3.64 2.44 -32.31
CA ARG A 548 3.06 3.67 -31.72
C ARG A 548 4.13 4.55 -31.10
N TRP A 549 5.09 4.00 -30.37
CA TRP A 549 6.21 4.75 -29.80
C TRP A 549 7.14 5.27 -30.90
N LEU A 550 7.48 4.45 -31.89
CA LEU A 550 8.30 4.87 -33.05
C LEU A 550 7.62 6.02 -33.80
N ARG A 551 6.29 5.99 -34.00
CA ARG A 551 5.55 7.09 -34.62
C ARG A 551 5.60 8.37 -33.77
N ALA A 552 5.55 8.27 -32.43
CA ALA A 552 5.68 9.42 -31.54
C ALA A 552 7.08 10.07 -31.67
N ILE A 553 8.15 9.27 -31.71
CA ILE A 553 9.53 9.76 -31.95
C ILE A 553 9.66 10.42 -33.32
N VAL A 554 9.11 9.81 -34.38
CA VAL A 554 9.12 10.42 -35.72
C VAL A 554 8.35 11.74 -35.74
N LYS A 555 7.24 11.84 -35.03
CA LYS A 555 6.47 13.10 -34.93
C LYS A 555 7.26 14.19 -34.19
N ASP A 556 8.02 13.83 -33.17
CA ASP A 556 8.79 14.77 -32.36
C ASP A 556 10.08 15.25 -33.07
N HIS A 557 10.86 14.31 -33.62
CA HIS A 557 12.21 14.58 -34.13
C HIS A 557 12.54 13.91 -35.48
N GLY A 558 11.54 13.37 -36.17
CA GLY A 558 11.74 12.49 -37.33
C GLY A 558 12.48 13.10 -38.50
N GLU A 559 12.31 14.38 -38.77
CA GLU A 559 13.03 15.02 -39.92
C GLU A 559 14.54 15.04 -39.74
N ALA A 560 15.05 15.17 -38.51
CA ALA A 560 16.47 15.10 -38.20
C ALA A 560 17.04 13.66 -38.29
N MET A 561 16.20 12.66 -38.18
CA MET A 561 16.57 11.23 -38.16
C MET A 561 16.32 10.52 -39.51
N LYS A 562 15.72 11.21 -40.47
CA LYS A 562 15.34 10.61 -41.75
C LYS A 562 16.55 10.17 -42.57
N VAL A 563 16.58 8.91 -42.95
CA VAL A 563 17.65 8.33 -43.74
C VAL A 563 17.19 8.20 -45.18
N GLY A 564 18.00 8.74 -46.08
CA GLY A 564 17.73 8.71 -47.54
C GLY A 564 16.67 9.76 -47.98
N LYS A 565 16.63 9.98 -49.28
CA LYS A 565 15.64 10.81 -49.93
C LYS A 565 14.40 10.00 -50.29
#